data_f493b2970d00aa5c01cb77fcd3f49104
#
_entry.id   f493b2970d00aa5c01cb77fcd3f49104
#
_cell.length_a   1.000
_cell.length_b   1.000
_cell.length_c   1.000
_cell.angle_alpha   90.00
_cell.angle_beta   90.00
_cell.angle_gamma   90.00
#
_symmetry.space_group_name_H-M   'P 1'
#
loop_
_entity.id
_entity.type
_entity.pdbx_description
1 polymer ?
#
loop_
_entity_poly.entity_id
_entity_poly.type
_entity_poly.pdbx_seq_one_letter_code
_entity_poly.pdbx_strand_id
1 'polypeptide(L)'
;IDDTIILTFWVTGAVFVAVCLFMAYCVWAYRYRPDRKAEYKPEDKKLEFRLTWLTALGVVALLAPGLVVWNKYITVPENALKIEVVAYQWGWNYRLPGDDGILGKTSVGLISDDNPYGLDSNDPNSKDDILVMDADLHLKINQPVKIELRSLDVLHNFYIPQFRAKMDTLPGIISFYWFTPEKKGE
;
A
#
# COMPACT_ATOMS: atom_id res chain seq x y z
N ILE A 1 0.63 -7.29 -7.37
CA ILE A 1 1.33 -5.99 -7.17
C ILE A 1 2.56 -5.93 -8.07
N ASP A 2 3.44 -6.92 -8.05
CA ASP A 2 4.71 -6.91 -8.80
C ASP A 2 4.51 -6.77 -10.31
N ASP A 3 3.61 -7.55 -10.89
CA ASP A 3 3.31 -7.48 -12.32
C ASP A 3 2.80 -6.09 -12.73
N THR A 4 2.02 -5.44 -11.86
CA THR A 4 1.53 -4.08 -12.11
C THR A 4 2.66 -3.04 -12.05
N ILE A 5 3.59 -3.19 -11.12
CA ILE A 5 4.79 -2.34 -11.02
C ILE A 5 5.66 -2.51 -12.26
N ILE A 6 5.91 -3.76 -12.67
CA ILE A 6 6.72 -4.08 -13.86
C ILE A 6 6.06 -3.50 -15.12
N LEU A 7 4.75 -3.70 -15.30
CA LEU A 7 4.00 -3.15 -16.43
C LEU A 7 4.10 -1.62 -16.46
N THR A 8 3.86 -0.97 -15.35
CA THR A 8 3.94 0.49 -15.24
C THR A 8 5.34 0.99 -15.58
N PHE A 9 6.37 0.34 -15.05
CA PHE A 9 7.77 0.69 -15.32
C PHE A 9 8.11 0.60 -16.81
N TRP A 10 7.70 -0.47 -17.48
CA TRP A 10 7.96 -0.63 -18.92
C TRP A 10 7.20 0.39 -19.78
N VAL A 11 5.93 0.61 -19.50
CA VAL A 11 5.11 1.58 -20.25
C VAL A 11 5.64 3.00 -20.05
N THR A 12 5.87 3.43 -18.80
CA THR A 12 6.39 4.77 -18.53
C THR A 12 7.82 4.96 -19.04
N GLY A 13 8.66 3.92 -18.94
CA GLY A 13 10.01 3.92 -19.49
C GLY A 13 10.01 4.07 -21.03
N ALA A 14 9.15 3.35 -21.72
CA ALA A 14 9.01 3.46 -23.18
C ALA A 14 8.55 4.88 -23.60
N VAL A 15 7.56 5.44 -22.89
CA VAL A 15 7.09 6.82 -23.12
C VAL A 15 8.21 7.82 -22.85
N PHE A 16 8.94 7.67 -21.75
CA PHE A 16 10.08 8.52 -21.41
C PHE A 16 11.13 8.54 -22.54
N VAL A 17 11.54 7.36 -23.00
CA VAL A 17 12.52 7.24 -24.11
C VAL A 17 11.97 7.89 -25.37
N ALA A 18 10.70 7.64 -25.73
CA ALA A 18 10.07 8.24 -26.92
C ALA A 18 10.07 9.77 -26.83
N VAL A 19 9.72 10.35 -25.67
CA VAL A 19 9.74 11.80 -25.47
C VAL A 19 11.17 12.36 -25.57
N CYS A 20 12.15 11.72 -24.96
CA CYS A 20 13.55 12.13 -25.05
C CYS A 20 14.08 12.10 -26.49
N LEU A 21 13.78 11.06 -27.26
CA LEU A 21 14.14 10.95 -28.65
C LEU A 21 13.44 12.03 -29.50
N PHE A 22 12.16 12.27 -29.25
CA PHE A 22 11.43 13.33 -29.93
C PHE A 22 12.01 14.72 -29.63
N MET A 23 12.36 15.00 -28.37
CA MET A 23 13.03 16.25 -28.01
C MET A 23 14.38 16.40 -28.69
N ALA A 24 15.20 15.35 -28.70
CA ALA A 24 16.49 15.34 -29.37
C ALA A 24 16.32 15.60 -30.90
N TYR A 25 15.31 14.95 -31.51
CA TYR A 25 14.95 15.21 -32.90
C TYR A 25 14.56 16.67 -33.13
N CYS A 26 13.72 17.26 -32.30
CA CYS A 26 13.31 18.65 -32.41
C CYS A 26 14.50 19.60 -32.30
N VAL A 27 15.40 19.39 -31.34
CA VAL A 27 16.63 20.20 -31.21
C VAL A 27 17.52 20.11 -32.43
N TRP A 28 17.67 18.89 -32.98
CA TRP A 28 18.47 18.68 -34.18
C TRP A 28 17.79 19.25 -35.42
N ALA A 29 16.51 19.00 -35.66
CA ALA A 29 15.76 19.39 -36.85
C ALA A 29 15.49 20.88 -36.91
N TYR A 30 15.18 21.52 -35.76
CA TYR A 30 14.80 22.94 -35.67
C TYR A 30 15.92 23.85 -35.15
N ARG A 31 17.17 23.34 -35.12
CA ARG A 31 18.34 24.17 -34.81
C ARG A 31 18.43 25.38 -35.75
N TYR A 32 19.00 26.46 -35.24
CA TYR A 32 19.19 27.70 -36.05
C TYR A 32 19.96 27.41 -37.30
N ARG A 33 19.45 27.93 -38.44
CA ARG A 33 20.10 27.97 -39.76
C ARG A 33 19.84 29.30 -40.41
N PRO A 34 20.85 29.97 -41.01
CA PRO A 34 20.69 31.30 -41.63
C PRO A 34 19.69 31.37 -42.78
N ASP A 35 19.54 30.25 -43.50
CA ASP A 35 18.68 30.07 -44.69
C ASP A 35 17.22 29.72 -44.33
N ARG A 36 16.89 29.58 -43.04
CA ARG A 36 15.56 29.12 -42.60
C ARG A 36 14.91 30.12 -41.63
N LYS A 37 13.67 30.49 -41.92
CA LYS A 37 12.83 31.25 -41.01
C LYS A 37 11.84 30.34 -40.29
N ALA A 38 11.62 30.64 -39.03
CA ALA A 38 10.59 29.95 -38.23
C ALA A 38 9.19 30.34 -38.71
N GLU A 39 8.31 29.37 -38.85
CA GLU A 39 6.89 29.61 -39.11
C GLU A 39 6.22 30.02 -37.78
N TYR A 40 5.44 31.09 -37.84
CA TYR A 40 4.63 31.52 -36.68
C TYR A 40 3.32 30.74 -36.66
N LYS A 41 3.26 29.74 -35.78
CA LYS A 41 2.06 28.92 -35.56
C LYS A 41 1.81 28.76 -34.06
N PRO A 42 1.15 29.75 -33.42
CA PRO A 42 1.01 29.78 -31.96
C PRO A 42 0.13 28.67 -31.41
N GLU A 43 -0.84 28.17 -32.18
CA GLU A 43 -1.79 27.15 -31.77
C GLU A 43 -2.06 26.13 -32.88
N ASP A 44 -2.15 24.87 -32.50
CA ASP A 44 -2.68 23.80 -33.34
C ASP A 44 -3.71 22.98 -32.54
N LYS A 45 -4.95 23.46 -32.55
CA LYS A 45 -6.08 22.85 -31.79
C LYS A 45 -6.31 21.37 -32.14
N LYS A 46 -6.00 20.95 -33.39
CA LYS A 46 -6.16 19.55 -33.79
C LYS A 46 -5.07 18.67 -33.18
N LEU A 47 -3.84 19.15 -33.13
CA LEU A 47 -2.72 18.46 -32.52
C LEU A 47 -2.91 18.39 -31.01
N GLU A 48 -3.27 19.47 -30.36
CA GLU A 48 -3.57 19.54 -28.94
C GLU A 48 -4.68 18.56 -28.54
N PHE A 49 -5.77 18.54 -29.28
CA PHE A 49 -6.89 17.63 -29.05
C PHE A 49 -6.42 16.15 -29.16
N ARG A 50 -5.65 15.81 -30.20
CA ARG A 50 -5.13 14.44 -30.38
C ARG A 50 -4.20 14.03 -29.25
N LEU A 51 -3.28 14.90 -28.86
CA LEU A 51 -2.33 14.63 -27.79
C LEU A 51 -3.05 14.47 -26.44
N THR A 52 -4.01 15.36 -26.15
CA THR A 52 -4.81 15.28 -24.93
C THR A 52 -5.57 13.96 -24.83
N TRP A 53 -6.26 13.55 -25.90
CA TRP A 53 -7.00 12.30 -25.90
C TRP A 53 -6.08 11.08 -25.85
N LEU A 54 -4.95 11.10 -26.57
CA LEU A 54 -3.98 10.02 -26.50
C LEU A 54 -3.43 9.84 -25.08
N THR A 55 -3.08 10.94 -24.45
CA THR A 55 -2.59 10.93 -23.06
C THR A 55 -3.68 10.45 -22.09
N ALA A 56 -4.92 10.95 -22.25
CA ALA A 56 -6.04 10.52 -21.40
C ALA A 56 -6.30 9.02 -21.53
N LEU A 57 -6.30 8.47 -22.73
CA LEU A 57 -6.45 7.04 -22.96
C LEU A 57 -5.30 6.24 -22.34
N GLY A 58 -4.07 6.71 -22.45
CA GLY A 58 -2.90 6.08 -21.81
C GLY A 58 -3.02 6.05 -20.28
N VAL A 59 -3.45 7.16 -19.68
CA VAL A 59 -3.69 7.26 -18.24
C VAL A 59 -4.79 6.30 -17.80
N VAL A 60 -5.92 6.25 -18.50
CA VAL A 60 -7.03 5.33 -18.19
C VAL A 60 -6.59 3.87 -18.32
N ALA A 61 -5.82 3.54 -19.35
CA ALA A 61 -5.31 2.19 -19.56
C ALA A 61 -4.36 1.72 -18.45
N LEU A 62 -3.58 2.63 -17.84
CA LEU A 62 -2.74 2.32 -16.70
C LEU A 62 -3.52 2.31 -15.37
N LEU A 63 -4.52 3.18 -15.24
CA LEU A 63 -5.33 3.30 -14.03
C LEU A 63 -6.21 2.07 -13.81
N ALA A 64 -6.82 1.53 -14.87
CA ALA A 64 -7.76 0.42 -14.77
C ALA A 64 -7.16 -0.84 -14.07
N PRO A 65 -6.02 -1.39 -14.49
CA PRO A 65 -5.39 -2.50 -13.78
C PRO A 65 -4.97 -2.12 -12.35
N GLY A 66 -4.54 -0.87 -12.12
CA GLY A 66 -4.23 -0.37 -10.78
C GLY A 66 -5.43 -0.41 -9.84
N LEU A 67 -6.62 -0.01 -10.30
CA LEU A 67 -7.85 -0.08 -9.51
C LEU A 67 -8.26 -1.52 -9.19
N VAL A 68 -8.05 -2.46 -10.11
CA VAL A 68 -8.31 -3.90 -9.85
C VAL A 68 -7.39 -4.42 -8.74
N VAL A 69 -6.11 -4.08 -8.80
CA VAL A 69 -5.14 -4.48 -7.76
C VAL A 69 -5.46 -3.82 -6.42
N TRP A 70 -5.82 -2.54 -6.44
CA TRP A 70 -6.24 -1.81 -5.25
C TRP A 70 -7.49 -2.44 -4.61
N ASN A 71 -8.49 -2.79 -5.40
CA ASN A 71 -9.67 -3.47 -4.89
C ASN A 71 -9.33 -4.82 -4.22
N LYS A 72 -8.44 -5.60 -4.82
CA LYS A 72 -7.94 -6.84 -4.18
C LYS A 72 -7.20 -6.57 -2.87
N TYR A 73 -6.45 -5.48 -2.79
CA TYR A 73 -5.71 -5.11 -1.60
C TYR A 73 -6.61 -4.73 -0.42
N ILE A 74 -7.72 -4.05 -0.66
CA ILE A 74 -8.65 -3.63 0.40
C ILE A 74 -9.71 -4.70 0.76
N THR A 75 -9.92 -5.68 -0.11
CA THR A 75 -10.91 -6.74 0.11
C THR A 75 -10.28 -7.90 0.86
N VAL A 76 -10.54 -7.96 2.16
CA VAL A 76 -10.02 -9.02 3.03
C VAL A 76 -10.79 -10.31 2.81
N PRO A 77 -10.13 -11.48 2.62
CA PRO A 77 -10.80 -12.78 2.58
C PRO A 77 -11.55 -13.08 3.89
N GLU A 78 -12.70 -13.72 3.80
CA GLU A 78 -13.53 -14.05 4.98
C GLU A 78 -12.83 -15.02 5.95
N ASN A 79 -11.95 -15.86 5.44
CA ASN A 79 -11.17 -16.84 6.22
C ASN A 79 -9.82 -16.30 6.71
N ALA A 80 -9.60 -14.98 6.64
CA ALA A 80 -8.35 -14.40 7.11
C ALA A 80 -8.27 -14.39 8.63
N LEU A 81 -7.17 -14.89 9.17
CA LEU A 81 -6.83 -14.77 10.58
C LEU A 81 -6.62 -13.31 10.92
N LYS A 82 -7.33 -12.79 11.90
CA LYS A 82 -7.14 -11.41 12.37
C LYS A 82 -6.04 -11.38 13.42
N ILE A 83 -5.07 -10.50 13.24
CA ILE A 83 -4.00 -10.24 14.20
C ILE A 83 -3.97 -8.74 14.46
N GLU A 84 -3.94 -8.35 15.70
CA GLU A 84 -3.73 -6.96 16.07
C GLU A 84 -2.25 -6.71 16.31
N VAL A 85 -1.75 -5.61 15.74
CA VAL A 85 -0.38 -5.10 15.96
C VAL A 85 -0.48 -3.76 16.64
N VAL A 86 0.19 -3.63 17.76
CA VAL A 86 0.19 -2.43 18.59
C VAL A 86 1.59 -1.84 18.62
N ALA A 87 1.71 -0.64 18.09
CA ALA A 87 2.95 0.13 18.06
C ALA A 87 3.13 0.95 19.31
N TYR A 88 4.35 1.07 19.78
CA TYR A 88 4.76 1.95 20.89
C TYR A 88 6.22 2.36 20.73
N GLN A 89 6.66 3.35 21.44
CA GLN A 89 8.06 3.78 21.48
C GLN A 89 8.85 2.92 22.49
N TRP A 90 9.71 1.97 22.08
CA TRP A 90 10.09 1.71 20.68
C TRP A 90 9.94 0.21 20.38
N GLY A 91 8.79 -0.22 19.92
CA GLY A 91 8.59 -1.63 19.64
C GLY A 91 7.23 -1.96 19.05
N TRP A 92 7.01 -3.25 18.89
CA TRP A 92 5.80 -3.83 18.33
C TRP A 92 5.35 -4.97 19.22
N ASN A 93 4.10 -4.93 19.62
CA ASN A 93 3.47 -6.07 20.28
C ASN A 93 2.35 -6.62 19.40
N TYR A 94 2.08 -7.89 19.54
CA TYR A 94 1.09 -8.57 18.74
C TYR A 94 0.05 -9.21 19.66
N ARG A 95 -1.20 -9.21 19.19
CA ARG A 95 -2.27 -9.93 19.80
C ARG A 95 -2.90 -10.85 18.77
N LEU A 96 -2.91 -12.15 19.06
CA LEU A 96 -3.50 -13.17 18.23
C LEU A 96 -4.78 -13.67 18.88
N PRO A 97 -5.81 -14.04 18.10
CA PRO A 97 -6.95 -14.73 18.64
C PRO A 97 -6.49 -16.10 19.13
N GLY A 98 -7.08 -16.53 20.22
CA GLY A 98 -6.80 -17.82 20.79
C GLY A 98 -7.41 -18.97 20.01
N ASP A 99 -7.89 -19.97 20.74
CA ASP A 99 -8.46 -21.19 20.14
C ASP A 99 -9.80 -20.95 19.45
N ASP A 100 -10.54 -19.91 19.85
CA ASP A 100 -11.82 -19.53 19.23
C ASP A 100 -11.67 -18.78 17.90
N GLY A 101 -10.46 -18.29 17.59
CA GLY A 101 -10.14 -17.54 16.38
C GLY A 101 -10.74 -16.13 16.32
N ILE A 102 -11.22 -15.59 17.45
CA ILE A 102 -11.89 -14.29 17.56
C ILE A 102 -11.14 -13.42 18.54
N LEU A 103 -10.64 -12.26 18.08
CA LEU A 103 -10.04 -11.29 18.99
C LEU A 103 -11.09 -10.70 19.94
N GLY A 104 -10.79 -10.67 21.24
CA GLY A 104 -11.61 -10.05 22.25
C GLY A 104 -11.77 -8.54 22.03
N LYS A 105 -12.84 -7.96 22.57
CA LYS A 105 -13.13 -6.53 22.47
C LYS A 105 -12.10 -5.70 23.22
N THR A 106 -11.79 -4.56 22.65
CA THR A 106 -10.96 -3.54 23.29
C THR A 106 -11.70 -2.22 23.39
N SER A 107 -11.39 -1.42 24.40
CA SER A 107 -11.94 -0.08 24.56
C SER A 107 -10.88 0.87 25.09
N VAL A 108 -10.84 2.06 24.50
CA VAL A 108 -9.92 3.13 24.94
C VAL A 108 -10.15 3.49 26.43
N GLY A 109 -11.40 3.41 26.89
CA GLY A 109 -11.74 3.68 28.29
C GLY A 109 -11.22 2.64 29.31
N LEU A 110 -10.73 1.48 28.83
CA LEU A 110 -10.15 0.41 29.66
C LEU A 110 -8.62 0.41 29.65
N ILE A 111 -7.99 1.35 28.93
CA ILE A 111 -6.53 1.46 28.88
C ILE A 111 -6.02 1.94 30.24
N SER A 112 -5.08 1.19 30.81
CA SER A 112 -4.38 1.48 32.04
C SER A 112 -2.97 0.91 31.99
N ASP A 113 -2.14 1.18 33.00
CA ASP A 113 -0.80 0.64 33.11
C ASP A 113 -0.79 -0.90 33.11
N ASP A 114 -1.80 -1.50 33.76
CA ASP A 114 -1.97 -2.96 33.83
C ASP A 114 -2.70 -3.55 32.59
N ASN A 115 -3.37 -2.70 31.80
CA ASN A 115 -4.12 -3.10 30.61
C ASN A 115 -3.85 -2.14 29.44
N PRO A 116 -2.64 -2.12 28.90
CA PRO A 116 -2.25 -1.17 27.86
C PRO A 116 -3.02 -1.33 26.55
N TYR A 117 -3.63 -2.48 26.32
CA TYR A 117 -4.45 -2.75 25.15
C TYR A 117 -5.94 -2.41 25.33
N GLY A 118 -6.36 -2.09 26.55
CA GLY A 118 -7.75 -1.82 26.84
C GLY A 118 -8.66 -3.03 26.61
N LEU A 119 -8.18 -4.23 26.91
CA LEU A 119 -8.95 -5.48 26.79
C LEU A 119 -10.15 -5.47 27.74
N ASP A 120 -11.32 -5.88 27.24
CA ASP A 120 -12.49 -6.07 28.07
C ASP A 120 -12.46 -7.48 28.68
N SER A 121 -12.15 -7.56 29.95
CA SER A 121 -12.11 -8.82 30.71
C SER A 121 -13.48 -9.50 30.87
N ASN A 122 -14.57 -8.77 30.58
CA ASN A 122 -15.92 -9.35 30.60
C ASN A 122 -16.28 -10.01 29.27
N ASP A 123 -15.54 -9.72 28.19
CA ASP A 123 -15.72 -10.41 26.92
C ASP A 123 -15.11 -11.83 27.01
N PRO A 124 -15.91 -12.88 26.80
CA PRO A 124 -15.39 -14.26 26.85
C PRO A 124 -14.27 -14.51 25.85
N ASN A 125 -14.29 -13.86 24.66
CA ASN A 125 -13.30 -14.02 23.61
C ASN A 125 -11.93 -13.41 23.96
N SER A 126 -11.87 -12.51 24.96
CA SER A 126 -10.58 -11.93 25.36
C SER A 126 -9.75 -12.82 26.28
N LYS A 127 -10.33 -13.92 26.78
CA LYS A 127 -9.69 -14.78 27.77
C LYS A 127 -8.62 -15.71 27.21
N ASP A 128 -8.74 -16.07 25.96
CA ASP A 128 -7.82 -16.95 25.25
C ASP A 128 -6.92 -16.19 24.25
N ASP A 129 -7.07 -14.86 24.13
CA ASP A 129 -6.18 -14.03 23.34
C ASP A 129 -4.72 -14.20 23.76
N ILE A 130 -3.85 -14.42 22.78
CA ILE A 130 -2.42 -14.61 22.99
C ILE A 130 -1.69 -13.28 22.75
N LEU A 131 -1.06 -12.77 23.82
CA LEU A 131 -0.23 -11.56 23.73
C LEU A 131 1.24 -11.97 23.50
N VAL A 132 1.81 -11.49 22.40
CA VAL A 132 3.22 -11.66 22.06
C VAL A 132 3.90 -10.29 22.20
N MET A 133 4.74 -10.16 23.22
CA MET A 133 5.41 -8.92 23.58
C MET A 133 6.90 -9.03 23.30
N ASP A 134 7.46 -8.02 22.65
CA ASP A 134 8.91 -7.92 22.35
C ASP A 134 9.52 -9.18 21.73
N ALA A 135 8.74 -9.89 20.89
CA ALA A 135 9.14 -11.13 20.26
C ALA A 135 8.69 -11.19 18.80
N ASP A 136 9.18 -12.17 18.05
CA ASP A 136 8.85 -12.35 16.65
C ASP A 136 7.42 -12.86 16.44
N LEU A 137 6.76 -12.32 15.42
CA LEU A 137 5.44 -12.78 15.00
C LEU A 137 5.57 -13.99 14.06
N HIS A 138 5.13 -15.14 14.52
CA HIS A 138 5.11 -16.37 13.71
C HIS A 138 3.77 -16.52 12.98
N LEU A 139 3.85 -16.67 11.66
CA LEU A 139 2.68 -16.81 10.79
C LEU A 139 2.68 -18.15 10.06
N LYS A 140 1.49 -18.70 9.86
CA LYS A 140 1.32 -19.96 9.14
C LYS A 140 1.34 -19.75 7.63
N ILE A 141 2.06 -20.56 6.89
CA ILE A 141 2.10 -20.55 5.43
C ILE A 141 0.72 -20.88 4.85
N ASN A 142 0.35 -20.21 3.77
CA ASN A 142 -0.93 -20.34 3.05
C ASN A 142 -2.18 -19.99 3.89
N GLN A 143 -2.00 -19.30 5.02
CA GLN A 143 -3.08 -18.75 5.80
C GLN A 143 -3.21 -17.26 5.48
N PRO A 144 -4.34 -16.76 4.94
CA PRO A 144 -4.59 -15.33 4.85
C PRO A 144 -4.59 -14.70 6.23
N VAL A 145 -3.91 -13.57 6.37
CA VAL A 145 -3.80 -12.84 7.63
C VAL A 145 -4.22 -11.40 7.40
N LYS A 146 -5.15 -10.91 8.20
CA LYS A 146 -5.51 -9.50 8.31
C LYS A 146 -4.76 -8.91 9.49
N ILE A 147 -3.90 -7.95 9.24
CA ILE A 147 -3.21 -7.17 10.27
C ILE A 147 -4.05 -5.92 10.58
N GLU A 148 -4.52 -5.80 11.80
CA GLU A 148 -5.14 -4.58 12.35
C GLU A 148 -4.09 -3.82 13.15
N LEU A 149 -3.88 -2.55 12.79
CA LEU A 149 -2.79 -1.74 13.29
C LEU A 149 -3.29 -0.65 14.22
N ARG A 150 -2.72 -0.56 15.41
CA ARG A 150 -2.96 0.49 16.40
C ARG A 150 -1.65 1.09 16.89
N SER A 151 -1.72 2.30 17.42
CA SER A 151 -0.62 2.94 18.14
C SER A 151 -1.07 3.38 19.51
N LEU A 152 -0.18 3.24 20.50
CA LEU A 152 -0.41 3.71 21.88
C LEU A 152 0.04 5.15 22.09
N ASP A 153 0.96 5.65 21.27
CA ASP A 153 1.62 6.94 21.50
C ASP A 153 1.62 7.86 20.28
N VAL A 154 2.49 7.60 19.30
CA VAL A 154 2.68 8.45 18.11
C VAL A 154 2.42 7.68 16.81
N LEU A 155 2.60 8.34 15.68
CA LEU A 155 2.56 7.69 14.38
C LEU A 155 3.78 6.78 14.20
N HIS A 156 3.54 5.51 13.86
CA HIS A 156 4.56 4.56 13.44
C HIS A 156 4.23 4.04 12.04
N ASN A 157 5.19 3.39 11.39
CA ASN A 157 4.99 2.78 10.09
C ASN A 157 5.34 1.28 10.16
N PHE A 158 4.33 0.43 10.07
CA PHE A 158 4.52 -1.01 10.08
C PHE A 158 4.84 -1.48 8.66
N TYR A 159 6.08 -1.91 8.45
CA TYR A 159 6.57 -2.28 7.14
C TYR A 159 7.19 -3.68 7.15
N ILE A 160 6.69 -4.54 6.28
CA ILE A 160 7.25 -5.87 6.03
C ILE A 160 7.77 -5.90 4.59
N PRO A 161 9.07 -5.74 4.37
CA PRO A 161 9.67 -5.65 3.03
C PRO A 161 9.37 -6.86 2.14
N GLN A 162 9.38 -8.06 2.73
CA GLN A 162 9.16 -9.32 2.03
C GLN A 162 7.75 -9.41 1.40
N PHE A 163 6.76 -8.78 2.03
CA PHE A 163 5.39 -8.70 1.52
C PHE A 163 5.13 -7.44 0.72
N ARG A 164 6.09 -6.48 0.67
CA ARG A 164 5.92 -5.14 0.09
C ARG A 164 4.68 -4.41 0.63
N ALA A 165 4.33 -4.74 1.86
CA ALA A 165 3.21 -4.18 2.56
C ALA A 165 3.69 -3.19 3.61
N LYS A 166 3.10 -2.01 3.59
CA LYS A 166 3.40 -0.90 4.48
C LYS A 166 2.13 -0.16 4.81
N MET A 167 1.91 0.10 6.10
CA MET A 167 0.75 0.86 6.56
C MET A 167 1.11 1.64 7.82
N ASP A 168 0.63 2.86 7.88
CA ASP A 168 0.82 3.70 9.05
C ASP A 168 -0.12 3.28 10.18
N THR A 169 0.39 3.32 11.41
CA THR A 169 -0.36 3.15 12.64
C THR A 169 -0.58 4.53 13.26
N LEU A 170 -1.83 4.89 13.52
CA LEU A 170 -2.17 6.18 14.09
C LEU A 170 -2.86 5.99 15.44
N PRO A 171 -2.55 6.84 16.45
CA PRO A 171 -3.30 6.84 17.68
C PRO A 171 -4.79 7.12 17.44
N GLY A 172 -5.65 6.28 18.03
CA GLY A 172 -7.10 6.43 17.94
C GLY A 172 -7.75 5.98 16.63
N ILE A 173 -6.97 5.49 15.65
CA ILE A 173 -7.47 4.97 14.37
C ILE A 173 -6.94 3.57 14.16
N ILE A 174 -7.82 2.64 13.76
CA ILE A 174 -7.41 1.29 13.36
C ILE A 174 -7.23 1.29 11.84
N SER A 175 -6.00 1.15 11.38
CA SER A 175 -5.69 0.87 9.98
C SER A 175 -5.48 -0.63 9.77
N PHE A 176 -5.53 -1.10 8.53
CA PHE A 176 -5.34 -2.52 8.25
C PHE A 176 -4.78 -2.76 6.86
N TYR A 177 -4.17 -3.91 6.69
CA TYR A 177 -3.94 -4.57 5.41
C TYR A 177 -3.94 -6.08 5.59
N TRP A 178 -3.90 -6.83 4.50
CA TRP A 178 -3.87 -8.28 4.56
C TRP A 178 -2.90 -8.85 3.53
N PHE A 179 -2.42 -10.05 3.82
CA PHE A 179 -1.54 -10.81 2.94
C PHE A 179 -1.64 -12.30 3.25
N THR A 180 -1.10 -13.13 2.36
CA THR A 180 -0.95 -14.56 2.59
C THR A 180 0.53 -14.93 2.48
N PRO A 181 1.18 -15.42 3.55
CA PRO A 181 2.54 -15.94 3.46
C PRO A 181 2.59 -17.17 2.56
N GLU A 182 3.38 -17.11 1.49
CA GLU A 182 3.48 -18.24 0.52
C GLU A 182 4.75 -19.07 0.70
N LYS A 183 5.76 -18.50 1.34
CA LYS A 183 7.08 -19.11 1.50
C LYS A 183 7.53 -19.01 2.94
N LYS A 184 8.31 -20.02 3.38
CA LYS A 184 9.03 -19.95 4.64
C LYS A 184 10.14 -18.91 4.52
N GLY A 185 10.27 -18.08 5.54
CA GLY A 185 11.30 -17.04 5.64
C GLY A 185 11.42 -16.55 7.08
N GLU A 186 12.39 -15.71 7.32
CA GLU A 186 12.63 -14.97 8.55
C GLU A 186 12.62 -13.47 8.21
#